data_383f1af1225e670a6723f39d67947feb
#
_entry.id   383f1af1225e670a6723f39d67947feb
#
_cell.length_a   1.000
_cell.length_b   1.000
_cell.length_c   1.000
_cell.angle_alpha   90.00
_cell.angle_beta   90.00
_cell.angle_gamma   90.00
#
_symmetry.space_group_name_H-M   'P 1'
#
loop_
_entity.id
_entity.type
_entity.pdbx_description
1 polymer ?
#
loop_
_entity_poly.entity_id
_entity_poly.type
_entity_poly.pdbx_seq_one_letter_code
_entity_poly.pdbx_strand_id
1 'polypeptide(L)'
;CQGFSVAGKMSPDDERSKLVFTFLDVVARTQPKCFVMENVKALASLRRWEPVRTRLFERAKKLGYGTCLIVLKATDFGVPQARERMFFIGAQGITSDKVFSHVTEGLEEYRAPARTVREVLSCLPHYGSSGNPVTCVAEVRLAKHPILRSSAYRGSLLFNGRGRPVELDSVAKTLPAQMGGNHTPIVNQSVLDSPGSEDWIVTYHRDLLEGRTSPEEAVVPGDLRRLTVREAAALQTFPDDYVFCGSMGKRYRQIGNAVPCRLAETVARVVLDRLLVNVGDEVSE
;
A
#
# COMPACT_ATOMS: atom_id res chain seq x y z
N CYS A 1 -5.07 -4.53 -11.56
CA CYS A 1 -3.72 -4.01 -11.24
C CYS A 1 -2.59 -5.02 -11.47
N GLN A 2 -2.84 -6.33 -11.48
CA GLN A 2 -1.77 -7.33 -11.67
C GLN A 2 -1.10 -7.24 -13.05
N GLY A 3 -1.84 -6.88 -14.12
CA GLY A 3 -1.29 -6.65 -15.45
C GLY A 3 -0.35 -5.44 -15.53
N PHE A 4 -0.57 -4.43 -14.69
CA PHE A 4 0.20 -3.17 -14.67
C PHE A 4 1.31 -3.15 -13.62
N SER A 5 1.25 -4.04 -12.62
CA SER A 5 2.18 -4.05 -11.49
C SER A 5 3.58 -4.48 -11.88
N VAL A 6 4.61 -3.79 -11.36
CA VAL A 6 6.03 -4.16 -11.47
C VAL A 6 6.30 -5.57 -10.91
N ALA A 7 5.48 -6.04 -9.95
CA ALA A 7 5.54 -7.41 -9.44
C ALA A 7 4.83 -8.44 -10.33
N GLY A 8 4.15 -7.99 -11.41
CA GLY A 8 3.45 -8.81 -12.40
C GLY A 8 4.19 -8.90 -13.73
N LYS A 9 3.51 -9.43 -14.76
CA LYS A 9 4.10 -9.60 -16.11
C LYS A 9 4.25 -8.28 -16.89
N MET A 10 3.62 -7.20 -16.47
CA MET A 10 3.58 -5.88 -17.14
C MET A 10 3.35 -6.00 -18.67
N SER A 11 2.45 -6.89 -19.11
CA SER A 11 2.13 -7.10 -20.50
C SER A 11 0.88 -6.33 -20.92
N PRO A 12 0.92 -5.55 -22.01
CA PRO A 12 -0.26 -4.94 -22.61
C PRO A 12 -1.31 -5.97 -23.05
N ASP A 13 -0.88 -7.18 -23.41
CA ASP A 13 -1.72 -8.28 -23.89
C ASP A 13 -2.33 -9.12 -22.75
N ASP A 14 -1.99 -8.83 -21.48
CA ASP A 14 -2.61 -9.48 -20.35
C ASP A 14 -4.10 -9.10 -20.30
N GLU A 15 -4.97 -10.10 -20.35
CA GLU A 15 -6.43 -9.94 -20.26
C GLU A 15 -6.85 -9.05 -19.08
N ARG A 16 -6.12 -9.14 -17.96
CA ARG A 16 -6.36 -8.32 -16.77
C ARG A 16 -6.08 -6.83 -16.99
N SER A 17 -5.27 -6.48 -17.99
CA SER A 17 -5.04 -5.08 -18.39
C SER A 17 -6.27 -4.48 -19.09
N LYS A 18 -7.14 -5.32 -19.66
CA LYS A 18 -8.39 -4.89 -20.30
C LYS A 18 -9.48 -4.50 -19.28
N LEU A 19 -9.36 -4.94 -18.01
CA LEU A 19 -10.35 -4.67 -16.96
C LEU A 19 -10.57 -3.18 -16.67
N VAL A 20 -9.58 -2.32 -16.94
CA VAL A 20 -9.77 -0.86 -16.83
C VAL A 20 -10.79 -0.32 -17.83
N PHE A 21 -10.92 -0.97 -19.00
CA PHE A 21 -11.96 -0.62 -19.98
C PHE A 21 -13.31 -1.21 -19.62
N THR A 22 -13.34 -2.42 -19.06
CA THR A 22 -14.55 -3.02 -18.49
C THR A 22 -15.14 -2.14 -17.38
N PHE A 23 -14.29 -1.50 -16.57
CA PHE A 23 -14.75 -0.51 -15.59
C PHE A 23 -15.51 0.63 -16.27
N LEU A 24 -14.99 1.19 -17.38
CA LEU A 24 -15.69 2.24 -18.15
C LEU A 24 -16.94 1.70 -18.89
N ASP A 25 -17.02 0.40 -19.21
CA ASP A 25 -18.25 -0.22 -19.70
C ASP A 25 -19.34 -0.20 -18.61
N VAL A 26 -18.98 -0.45 -17.36
CA VAL A 26 -19.89 -0.32 -16.22
C VAL A 26 -20.33 1.14 -16.05
N VAL A 27 -19.40 2.10 -16.06
CA VAL A 27 -19.70 3.54 -15.99
C VAL A 27 -20.69 3.94 -17.11
N ALA A 28 -20.46 3.49 -18.35
CA ALA A 28 -21.34 3.77 -19.48
C ALA A 28 -22.77 3.23 -19.29
N ARG A 29 -22.91 2.10 -18.60
CA ARG A 29 -24.23 1.47 -18.34
C ARG A 29 -24.95 2.06 -17.15
N THR A 30 -24.23 2.45 -16.10
CA THR A 30 -24.80 2.94 -14.84
C THR A 30 -24.91 4.46 -14.77
N GLN A 31 -24.15 5.16 -15.60
CA GLN A 31 -24.12 6.64 -15.69
C GLN A 31 -24.05 7.33 -14.31
N PRO A 32 -23.09 6.95 -13.45
CA PRO A 32 -22.98 7.55 -12.11
C PRO A 32 -22.59 9.03 -12.22
N LYS A 33 -23.05 9.87 -11.30
CA LYS A 33 -22.62 11.28 -11.22
C LYS A 33 -21.10 11.43 -11.13
N CYS A 34 -20.46 10.57 -10.35
CA CYS A 34 -19.00 10.51 -10.20
C CYS A 34 -18.53 9.05 -10.21
N PHE A 35 -17.29 8.84 -10.61
CA PHE A 35 -16.63 7.54 -10.48
C PHE A 35 -15.18 7.68 -9.99
N VAL A 36 -14.69 6.65 -9.31
CA VAL A 36 -13.29 6.53 -8.89
C VAL A 36 -12.77 5.16 -9.30
N MET A 37 -11.67 5.13 -10.04
CA MET A 37 -10.92 3.91 -10.38
C MET A 37 -9.54 3.99 -9.77
N GLU A 38 -9.22 3.04 -8.89
CA GLU A 38 -7.88 2.91 -8.32
C GLU A 38 -7.02 1.95 -9.14
N ASN A 39 -5.72 2.24 -9.22
CA ASN A 39 -4.73 1.31 -9.77
C ASN A 39 -3.33 1.56 -9.21
N VAL A 40 -2.36 0.75 -9.63
CA VAL A 40 -0.95 0.94 -9.27
C VAL A 40 -0.36 2.16 -9.97
N LYS A 41 0.58 2.85 -9.29
CA LYS A 41 1.31 4.01 -9.84
C LYS A 41 1.88 3.76 -11.23
N ALA A 42 2.33 2.52 -11.52
CA ALA A 42 2.93 2.17 -12.81
C ALA A 42 2.02 2.49 -14.01
N LEU A 43 0.69 2.32 -13.88
CA LEU A 43 -0.26 2.71 -14.91
C LEU A 43 -0.25 4.21 -15.18
N ALA A 44 -0.06 5.04 -14.15
CA ALA A 44 0.02 6.50 -14.29
C ALA A 44 1.36 6.97 -14.87
N SER A 45 2.48 6.37 -14.45
CA SER A 45 3.81 6.95 -14.64
C SER A 45 4.64 6.34 -15.78
N LEU A 46 4.41 5.07 -16.13
CA LEU A 46 5.24 4.41 -17.15
C LEU A 46 4.77 4.76 -18.57
N ARG A 47 5.72 5.14 -19.43
CA ARG A 47 5.47 5.51 -20.83
C ARG A 47 4.76 4.40 -21.62
N ARG A 48 5.08 3.14 -21.37
CA ARG A 48 4.42 2.00 -22.03
C ARG A 48 2.91 1.96 -21.86
N TRP A 49 2.37 2.58 -20.80
CA TRP A 49 0.94 2.63 -20.50
C TRP A 49 0.25 3.92 -20.99
N GLU A 50 0.98 4.80 -21.67
CA GLU A 50 0.43 6.02 -22.25
C GLU A 50 -0.77 5.75 -23.18
N PRO A 51 -0.73 4.78 -24.11
CA PRO A 51 -1.88 4.48 -24.97
C PRO A 51 -3.13 4.02 -24.17
N VAL A 52 -2.92 3.31 -23.06
CA VAL A 52 -4.03 2.92 -22.17
C VAL A 52 -4.65 4.14 -21.49
N ARG A 53 -3.82 5.05 -20.97
CA ARG A 53 -4.29 6.30 -20.36
C ARG A 53 -5.04 7.17 -21.36
N THR A 54 -4.49 7.40 -22.55
CA THR A 54 -5.15 8.17 -23.61
C THR A 54 -6.55 7.63 -23.90
N ARG A 55 -6.67 6.31 -24.10
CA ARG A 55 -7.98 5.67 -24.33
C ARG A 55 -8.93 5.81 -23.14
N LEU A 56 -8.43 5.78 -21.88
CA LEU A 56 -9.27 6.01 -20.70
C LEU A 56 -9.85 7.42 -20.72
N PHE A 57 -9.03 8.44 -20.95
CA PHE A 57 -9.46 9.83 -21.03
C PHE A 57 -10.46 10.07 -22.18
N GLU A 58 -10.12 9.60 -23.39
CA GLU A 58 -11.00 9.76 -24.56
C GLU A 58 -12.36 9.11 -24.34
N ARG A 59 -12.36 7.90 -23.76
CA ARG A 59 -13.59 7.17 -23.51
C ARG A 59 -14.46 7.82 -22.44
N ALA A 60 -13.87 8.26 -21.34
CA ALA A 60 -14.59 8.99 -20.29
C ALA A 60 -15.16 10.32 -20.84
N LYS A 61 -14.39 11.05 -21.65
CA LYS A 61 -14.86 12.27 -22.32
C LYS A 61 -16.07 12.00 -23.25
N LYS A 62 -16.03 10.91 -24.04
CA LYS A 62 -17.16 10.50 -24.88
C LYS A 62 -18.42 10.14 -24.08
N LEU A 63 -18.28 9.75 -22.84
CA LEU A 63 -19.37 9.46 -21.92
C LEU A 63 -19.87 10.71 -21.15
N GLY A 64 -19.31 11.89 -21.43
CA GLY A 64 -19.73 13.15 -20.81
C GLY A 64 -19.07 13.45 -19.45
N TYR A 65 -17.95 12.77 -19.14
CA TYR A 65 -17.21 13.02 -17.88
C TYR A 65 -15.98 13.88 -18.11
N GLY A 66 -15.84 14.94 -17.31
CA GLY A 66 -14.53 15.51 -17.06
C GLY A 66 -13.78 14.64 -16.08
N THR A 67 -12.46 14.52 -16.25
CA THR A 67 -11.67 13.55 -15.50
C THR A 67 -10.31 14.08 -15.09
N CYS A 68 -9.80 13.60 -13.95
CA CYS A 68 -8.41 13.76 -13.57
C CYS A 68 -7.76 12.41 -13.27
N LEU A 69 -6.44 12.34 -13.42
CA LEU A 69 -5.62 11.22 -13.03
C LEU A 69 -4.52 11.73 -12.09
N ILE A 70 -4.52 11.23 -10.86
CA ILE A 70 -3.59 11.64 -9.81
C ILE A 70 -2.90 10.42 -9.20
N VAL A 71 -1.70 10.64 -8.69
CA VAL A 71 -0.96 9.65 -7.89
C VAL A 71 -0.84 10.17 -6.48
N LEU A 72 -1.38 9.44 -5.53
CA LEU A 72 -1.34 9.78 -4.12
C LEU A 72 -0.36 8.89 -3.37
N LYS A 73 0.40 9.52 -2.48
CA LYS A 73 1.27 8.86 -1.54
C LYS A 73 0.54 8.76 -0.19
N ALA A 74 0.29 7.53 0.25
CA ALA A 74 -0.53 7.27 1.42
C ALA A 74 0.01 7.95 2.70
N THR A 75 1.33 8.10 2.83
CA THR A 75 1.97 8.79 3.96
C THR A 75 1.56 10.26 4.08
N ASP A 76 1.18 10.91 2.99
CA ASP A 76 0.77 12.32 3.00
C ASP A 76 -0.61 12.51 3.65
N PHE A 77 -1.31 11.40 3.89
CA PHE A 77 -2.65 11.34 4.49
C PHE A 77 -2.68 10.54 5.79
N GLY A 78 -1.55 10.50 6.51
CA GLY A 78 -1.45 9.88 7.83
C GLY A 78 -1.41 8.35 7.84
N VAL A 79 -1.21 7.71 6.69
CA VAL A 79 -1.04 6.24 6.61
C VAL A 79 0.39 5.86 6.96
N PRO A 80 0.64 4.94 7.91
CA PRO A 80 1.98 4.53 8.35
C PRO A 80 2.66 3.58 7.35
N GLN A 81 2.44 3.81 6.05
CA GLN A 81 2.98 2.97 4.98
C GLN A 81 3.29 3.78 3.73
N ALA A 82 4.51 3.62 3.20
CA ALA A 82 4.95 4.22 1.93
C ALA A 82 4.32 3.46 0.75
N ARG A 83 3.04 3.76 0.47
CA ARG A 83 2.25 3.17 -0.61
C ARG A 83 1.76 4.25 -1.55
N GLU A 84 2.03 4.10 -2.84
CA GLU A 84 1.55 5.04 -3.86
C GLU A 84 0.49 4.36 -4.72
N ARG A 85 -0.61 5.09 -4.97
CA ARG A 85 -1.72 4.61 -5.80
C ARG A 85 -2.17 5.69 -6.76
N MET A 86 -2.53 5.25 -7.95
CA MET A 86 -3.16 6.07 -8.96
C MET A 86 -4.68 6.07 -8.73
N PHE A 87 -5.27 7.23 -8.85
CA PHE A 87 -6.73 7.40 -8.91
C PHE A 87 -7.10 8.09 -10.21
N PHE A 88 -8.03 7.50 -10.94
CA PHE A 88 -8.69 8.09 -12.09
C PHE A 88 -10.12 8.42 -11.66
N ILE A 89 -10.41 9.72 -11.57
CA ILE A 89 -11.65 10.25 -11.01
C ILE A 89 -12.38 10.98 -12.12
N GLY A 90 -13.69 10.76 -12.25
CA GLY A 90 -14.54 11.42 -13.21
C GLY A 90 -15.80 11.98 -12.58
N ALA A 91 -16.26 13.14 -13.06
CA ALA A 91 -17.52 13.76 -12.70
C ALA A 91 -18.29 14.16 -13.95
N GLN A 92 -19.59 13.85 -13.98
CA GLN A 92 -20.47 14.10 -15.11
C GLN A 92 -20.80 15.60 -15.21
N GLY A 93 -20.73 16.16 -16.42
CA GLY A 93 -21.06 17.57 -16.67
C GLY A 93 -20.03 18.59 -16.25
N ILE A 94 -18.97 18.20 -15.55
CA ILE A 94 -17.89 19.09 -15.10
C ILE A 94 -16.69 18.96 -16.05
N THR A 95 -15.97 20.06 -16.33
CA THR A 95 -14.77 20.02 -17.16
C THR A 95 -13.60 19.35 -16.43
N SER A 96 -12.64 18.77 -17.18
CA SER A 96 -11.48 18.08 -16.59
C SER A 96 -10.63 19.01 -15.71
N ASP A 97 -10.49 20.27 -16.10
CA ASP A 97 -9.71 21.26 -15.32
C ASP A 97 -10.39 21.54 -13.96
N LYS A 98 -11.72 21.71 -13.96
CA LYS A 98 -12.48 21.87 -12.70
C LYS A 98 -12.42 20.62 -11.84
N VAL A 99 -12.56 19.41 -12.42
CA VAL A 99 -12.39 18.15 -11.66
C VAL A 99 -11.00 18.09 -11.03
N PHE A 100 -9.95 18.46 -11.77
CA PHE A 100 -8.59 18.46 -11.25
C PHE A 100 -8.42 19.47 -10.10
N SER A 101 -8.89 20.73 -10.26
CA SER A 101 -8.82 21.76 -9.21
C SER A 101 -9.56 21.33 -7.94
N HIS A 102 -10.83 20.93 -8.07
CA HIS A 102 -11.64 20.50 -6.92
C HIS A 102 -11.02 19.32 -6.17
N VAL A 103 -10.48 18.33 -6.90
CA VAL A 103 -9.83 17.18 -6.29
C VAL A 103 -8.54 17.57 -5.59
N THR A 104 -7.69 18.38 -6.23
CA THR A 104 -6.40 18.74 -5.64
C THR A 104 -6.56 19.66 -4.44
N GLU A 105 -7.44 20.67 -4.51
CA GLU A 105 -7.74 21.55 -3.39
C GLU A 105 -8.37 20.78 -2.21
N GLY A 106 -9.35 19.91 -2.49
CA GLY A 106 -9.97 19.09 -1.45
C GLY A 106 -8.98 18.13 -0.78
N LEU A 107 -8.01 17.58 -1.51
CA LEU A 107 -6.99 16.70 -0.93
C LEU A 107 -6.06 17.41 0.04
N GLU A 108 -5.76 18.71 -0.17
CA GLU A 108 -4.90 19.47 0.75
C GLU A 108 -5.49 19.58 2.16
N GLU A 109 -6.81 19.62 2.30
CA GLU A 109 -7.52 19.68 3.59
C GLU A 109 -7.34 18.42 4.45
N TYR A 110 -7.04 17.29 3.81
CA TYR A 110 -6.89 15.99 4.48
C TYR A 110 -5.43 15.57 4.69
N ARG A 111 -4.46 16.45 4.37
CA ARG A 111 -3.05 16.13 4.62
C ARG A 111 -2.78 15.97 6.11
N ALA A 112 -2.07 14.90 6.45
CA ALA A 112 -1.70 14.60 7.83
C ALA A 112 -0.37 13.83 7.85
N PRO A 113 0.49 14.09 8.85
CA PRO A 113 1.74 13.34 8.99
C PRO A 113 1.47 11.86 9.27
N ALA A 114 2.28 11.00 8.66
CA ALA A 114 2.20 9.57 8.91
C ALA A 114 2.84 9.22 10.27
N ARG A 115 2.21 8.30 10.98
CA ARG A 115 2.79 7.68 12.18
C ARG A 115 3.89 6.70 11.78
N THR A 116 4.84 6.48 12.67
CA THR A 116 5.87 5.44 12.51
C THR A 116 5.29 4.04 12.75
N VAL A 117 6.01 3.00 12.32
CA VAL A 117 5.64 1.61 12.62
C VAL A 117 5.58 1.39 14.13
N ARG A 118 6.57 1.91 14.88
CA ARG A 118 6.60 1.83 16.35
C ARG A 118 5.33 2.40 16.98
N GLU A 119 4.97 3.64 16.64
CA GLU A 119 3.78 4.29 17.17
C GLU A 119 2.49 3.52 16.91
N VAL A 120 2.41 2.79 15.79
CA VAL A 120 1.24 1.97 15.46
C VAL A 120 1.25 0.66 16.23
N LEU A 121 2.37 -0.07 16.19
CA LEU A 121 2.45 -1.40 16.81
C LEU A 121 2.39 -1.34 18.34
N SER A 122 2.96 -0.30 18.96
CA SER A 122 2.90 -0.11 20.42
C SER A 122 1.49 0.21 20.96
N CYS A 123 0.56 0.63 20.09
CA CYS A 123 -0.85 0.82 20.48
C CYS A 123 -1.67 -0.48 20.40
N LEU A 124 -1.12 -1.54 19.83
CA LEU A 124 -1.82 -2.82 19.71
C LEU A 124 -1.60 -3.69 20.96
N PRO A 125 -2.50 -4.64 21.24
CA PRO A 125 -2.24 -5.67 22.22
C PRO A 125 -0.92 -6.40 21.93
N HIS A 126 -0.23 -6.81 23.00
CA HIS A 126 1.08 -7.49 22.88
C HIS A 126 1.01 -8.69 21.93
N TYR A 127 2.07 -8.87 21.16
CA TYR A 127 2.24 -10.02 20.27
C TYR A 127 2.03 -11.35 21.00
N GLY A 128 1.26 -12.25 20.39
CA GLY A 128 0.91 -13.54 20.97
C GLY A 128 -0.27 -13.53 21.93
N SER A 129 -0.77 -12.34 22.34
CA SER A 129 -2.00 -12.23 23.16
C SER A 129 -3.27 -12.52 22.33
N SER A 130 -4.41 -12.69 23.00
CA SER A 130 -5.71 -12.91 22.35
C SER A 130 -6.09 -11.79 21.39
N GLY A 131 -5.71 -10.54 21.69
CA GLY A 131 -5.96 -9.37 20.85
C GLY A 131 -4.98 -9.21 19.67
N ASN A 132 -3.83 -9.90 19.69
CA ASN A 132 -2.82 -9.89 18.61
C ASN A 132 -2.17 -11.29 18.49
N PRO A 133 -2.94 -12.32 18.09
CA PRO A 133 -2.47 -13.69 18.06
C PRO A 133 -1.39 -13.89 16.99
N VAL A 134 -0.53 -14.89 17.20
CA VAL A 134 0.44 -15.33 16.20
C VAL A 134 -0.30 -15.86 14.98
N THR A 135 -0.10 -15.25 13.82
CA THR A 135 -0.80 -15.58 12.57
C THR A 135 0.15 -15.99 11.43
N CYS A 136 1.44 -15.69 11.56
CA CYS A 136 2.48 -16.13 10.64
C CYS A 136 3.53 -16.94 11.41
N VAL A 137 3.51 -18.24 11.20
CA VAL A 137 4.44 -19.19 11.82
C VAL A 137 5.69 -19.46 10.98
N ALA A 138 5.87 -18.74 9.87
CA ALA A 138 7.05 -18.89 9.04
C ALA A 138 8.28 -18.40 9.80
N GLU A 139 9.20 -19.32 10.06
CA GLU A 139 10.42 -19.04 10.78
C GLU A 139 11.29 -18.00 10.08
N VAL A 140 11.91 -17.13 10.87
CA VAL A 140 12.91 -16.17 10.40
C VAL A 140 14.26 -16.86 10.42
N ARG A 141 14.82 -17.07 9.23
CA ARG A 141 16.16 -17.69 9.06
C ARG A 141 17.05 -16.77 8.26
N LEU A 142 18.36 -16.86 8.43
CA LEU A 142 19.31 -16.11 7.61
C LEU A 142 19.29 -16.59 6.15
N ALA A 143 19.52 -15.68 5.23
CA ALA A 143 19.77 -16.01 3.84
C ALA A 143 21.17 -16.65 3.72
N LYS A 144 21.28 -17.78 3.00
CA LYS A 144 22.59 -18.42 2.74
C LYS A 144 23.54 -17.50 1.99
N HIS A 145 23.00 -16.67 1.09
CA HIS A 145 23.73 -15.68 0.28
C HIS A 145 23.05 -14.33 0.45
N PRO A 146 23.37 -13.58 1.53
CA PRO A 146 22.74 -12.30 1.78
C PRO A 146 23.14 -11.27 0.71
N ILE A 147 22.18 -10.46 0.28
CA ILE A 147 22.46 -9.30 -0.57
C ILE A 147 22.57 -8.08 0.34
N LEU A 148 23.75 -7.49 0.39
CA LEU A 148 24.02 -6.32 1.20
C LEU A 148 23.86 -5.04 0.38
N ARG A 149 23.26 -4.03 1.01
CA ARG A 149 23.12 -2.65 0.51
C ARG A 149 23.56 -1.70 1.62
N SER A 150 23.44 -0.40 1.39
CA SER A 150 23.82 0.63 2.36
C SER A 150 23.04 0.60 3.69
N SER A 151 21.93 -0.10 3.75
CA SER A 151 21.10 -0.18 4.95
C SER A 151 20.52 -1.58 5.13
N ALA A 152 20.47 -2.05 6.38
CA ALA A 152 19.81 -3.29 6.76
C ALA A 152 18.33 -3.33 6.34
N TYR A 153 17.66 -2.17 6.39
CA TYR A 153 16.25 -2.01 6.10
C TYR A 153 15.94 -1.67 4.64
N ARG A 154 16.91 -1.11 3.89
CA ARG A 154 16.70 -0.60 2.54
C ARG A 154 17.48 -1.39 1.49
N GLY A 155 16.81 -2.34 0.86
CA GLY A 155 17.33 -3.11 -0.28
C GLY A 155 18.15 -4.33 0.06
N SER A 156 18.63 -4.50 1.30
CA SER A 156 19.32 -5.70 1.73
C SER A 156 18.39 -6.91 1.84
N LEU A 157 18.94 -8.11 1.59
CA LEU A 157 18.25 -9.40 1.69
C LEU A 157 19.01 -10.24 2.72
N LEU A 158 18.70 -10.04 4.00
CA LEU A 158 19.39 -10.70 5.10
C LEU A 158 18.74 -12.03 5.50
N PHE A 159 17.46 -12.20 5.20
CA PHE A 159 16.65 -13.30 5.68
C PHE A 159 16.02 -14.12 4.55
N ASN A 160 15.52 -15.29 4.90
CA ASN A 160 14.81 -16.21 4.02
C ASN A 160 13.55 -15.55 3.40
N GLY A 161 13.34 -15.76 2.12
CA GLY A 161 12.22 -15.25 1.37
C GLY A 161 12.33 -13.75 1.03
N ARG A 162 11.21 -13.07 0.87
CA ARG A 162 11.13 -11.66 0.46
C ARG A 162 10.59 -10.72 1.53
N GLY A 163 10.22 -11.24 2.71
CA GLY A 163 9.88 -10.42 3.88
C GLY A 163 11.10 -9.65 4.35
N ARG A 164 10.95 -8.32 4.43
CA ARG A 164 12.02 -7.43 4.88
C ARG A 164 11.81 -7.04 6.32
N PRO A 165 12.89 -6.77 7.05
CA PRO A 165 12.73 -6.12 8.34
C PRO A 165 12.00 -4.79 8.19
N VAL A 166 11.18 -4.45 9.17
CA VAL A 166 10.57 -3.13 9.29
C VAL A 166 11.43 -2.23 10.13
N GLU A 167 11.67 -1.02 9.63
CA GLU A 167 12.34 0.05 10.35
C GLU A 167 11.30 0.69 11.28
N LEU A 168 11.39 0.42 12.59
CA LEU A 168 10.34 0.76 13.56
C LEU A 168 10.08 2.26 13.67
N ASP A 169 11.11 3.08 13.59
CA ASP A 169 11.04 4.53 13.73
C ASP A 169 10.83 5.25 12.38
N SER A 170 10.36 4.51 11.38
CA SER A 170 10.00 5.00 10.05
C SER A 170 8.62 4.49 9.65
N VAL A 171 8.14 4.89 8.48
CA VAL A 171 6.91 4.33 7.89
C VAL A 171 7.19 2.96 7.28
N ALA A 172 6.22 2.05 7.35
CA ALA A 172 6.33 0.74 6.73
C ALA A 172 6.50 0.86 5.20
N LYS A 173 7.26 -0.05 4.60
CA LYS A 173 7.23 -0.25 3.16
C LYS A 173 5.89 -0.82 2.72
N THR A 174 5.58 -0.70 1.44
CA THR A 174 4.36 -1.28 0.87
C THR A 174 4.23 -2.76 1.23
N LEU A 175 3.17 -3.11 1.96
CA LEU A 175 2.86 -4.49 2.32
C LEU A 175 2.44 -5.27 1.06
N PRO A 176 3.09 -6.41 0.77
CA PRO A 176 2.77 -7.21 -0.41
C PRO A 176 1.54 -8.09 -0.18
N ALA A 177 0.85 -8.45 -1.27
CA ALA A 177 -0.29 -9.37 -1.21
C ALA A 177 0.11 -10.83 -0.89
N GLN A 178 1.39 -11.17 -1.01
CA GLN A 178 1.91 -12.53 -0.79
C GLN A 178 2.35 -12.80 0.66
N MET A 179 1.94 -11.96 1.62
CA MET A 179 2.17 -12.21 3.05
C MET A 179 1.48 -13.51 3.51
N GLY A 180 1.83 -13.97 4.70
CA GLY A 180 1.34 -15.21 5.31
C GLY A 180 2.38 -16.34 5.33
N GLY A 181 3.62 -16.04 4.91
CA GLY A 181 4.78 -16.91 4.90
C GLY A 181 6.06 -16.08 4.90
N ASN A 182 7.11 -16.57 4.24
CA ASN A 182 8.43 -15.91 4.17
C ASN A 182 8.44 -14.54 3.45
N HIS A 183 7.31 -14.11 2.89
CA HIS A 183 7.13 -12.76 2.34
C HIS A 183 6.57 -11.75 3.36
N THR A 184 6.18 -12.22 4.54
CA THR A 184 5.68 -11.35 5.62
C THR A 184 6.85 -10.55 6.21
N PRO A 185 6.70 -9.23 6.40
CA PRO A 185 7.72 -8.41 7.03
C PRO A 185 8.12 -8.91 8.42
N ILE A 186 9.35 -8.59 8.82
CA ILE A 186 9.98 -9.03 10.07
C ILE A 186 10.01 -7.86 11.04
N VAL A 187 9.62 -8.12 12.27
CA VAL A 187 9.70 -7.19 13.42
C VAL A 187 10.74 -7.70 14.39
N ASN A 188 11.58 -6.81 14.89
CA ASN A 188 12.41 -7.05 16.07
C ASN A 188 11.59 -6.67 17.31
N GLN A 189 11.09 -7.67 18.07
CA GLN A 189 10.20 -7.45 19.19
C GLN A 189 10.93 -6.75 20.35
N SER A 190 12.17 -7.12 20.65
CA SER A 190 12.93 -6.50 21.74
C SER A 190 13.13 -5.00 21.52
N VAL A 191 13.43 -4.60 20.27
CA VAL A 191 13.57 -3.17 19.91
C VAL A 191 12.22 -2.44 19.92
N LEU A 192 11.12 -3.15 19.63
CA LEU A 192 9.77 -2.58 19.75
C LEU A 192 9.43 -2.31 21.21
N ASP A 193 9.69 -3.27 22.10
CA ASP A 193 9.37 -3.21 23.53
C ASP A 193 10.31 -2.27 24.31
N SER A 194 11.57 -2.14 23.85
CA SER A 194 12.61 -1.33 24.50
C SER A 194 13.22 -0.33 23.52
N PRO A 195 12.60 0.84 23.33
CA PRO A 195 13.11 1.88 22.44
C PRO A 195 14.53 2.30 22.82
N GLY A 196 15.42 2.39 21.83
CA GLY A 196 16.83 2.72 22.01
C GLY A 196 17.74 1.53 22.33
N SER A 197 17.20 0.32 22.46
CA SER A 197 18.01 -0.89 22.55
C SER A 197 18.75 -1.16 21.24
N GLU A 198 19.87 -1.90 21.33
CA GLU A 198 20.64 -2.27 20.16
C GLU A 198 19.78 -3.17 19.22
N ASP A 199 19.72 -2.81 17.94
CA ASP A 199 19.03 -3.61 16.95
C ASP A 199 19.96 -4.64 16.32
N TRP A 200 19.77 -5.88 16.69
CA TRP A 200 20.54 -7.01 16.17
C TRP A 200 20.56 -7.05 14.63
N ILE A 201 19.50 -6.63 13.95
CA ILE A 201 19.45 -6.62 12.49
C ILE A 201 20.47 -5.63 11.91
N VAL A 202 20.63 -4.48 12.55
CA VAL A 202 21.60 -3.44 12.14
C VAL A 202 23.02 -3.92 12.43
N THR A 203 23.24 -4.50 13.60
CA THR A 203 24.54 -5.05 14.01
C THR A 203 24.95 -6.19 13.09
N TYR A 204 24.07 -7.16 12.84
CA TYR A 204 24.34 -8.27 11.91
C TYR A 204 24.68 -7.78 10.50
N HIS A 205 23.91 -6.80 9.97
CA HIS A 205 24.19 -6.21 8.67
C HIS A 205 25.57 -5.54 8.62
N ARG A 206 25.92 -4.76 9.65
CA ARG A 206 27.23 -4.11 9.76
C ARG A 206 28.35 -5.14 9.81
N ASP A 207 28.20 -6.18 10.65
CA ASP A 207 29.20 -7.22 10.83
C ASP A 207 29.43 -8.06 9.56
N LEU A 208 28.38 -8.28 8.78
CA LEU A 208 28.51 -8.89 7.43
C LEU A 208 29.28 -7.97 6.46
N LEU A 209 29.03 -6.66 6.47
CA LEU A 209 29.75 -5.70 5.61
C LEU A 209 31.24 -5.62 5.96
N GLU A 210 31.57 -5.74 7.24
CA GLU A 210 32.94 -5.65 7.74
C GLU A 210 33.62 -7.02 7.82
N GLY A 211 32.97 -8.10 7.42
CA GLY A 211 33.52 -9.45 7.43
C GLY A 211 33.78 -10.03 8.84
N ARG A 212 33.09 -9.52 9.86
CA ARG A 212 33.20 -10.00 11.26
C ARG A 212 32.32 -11.21 11.55
N THR A 213 31.39 -11.55 10.68
CA THR A 213 30.52 -12.72 10.80
C THR A 213 30.09 -13.25 9.42
N SER A 214 29.57 -14.46 9.41
CA SER A 214 28.98 -15.10 8.24
C SER A 214 27.55 -15.59 8.55
N PRO A 215 26.72 -15.92 7.52
CA PRO A 215 25.41 -16.50 7.75
C PRO A 215 25.43 -17.85 8.48
N GLU A 216 26.53 -18.58 8.41
CA GLU A 216 26.74 -19.88 9.07
C GLU A 216 27.08 -19.73 10.55
N GLU A 217 27.72 -18.63 10.94
CA GLU A 217 28.18 -18.35 12.31
C GLU A 217 27.12 -17.60 13.13
N ALA A 218 26.34 -16.75 12.47
CA ALA A 218 25.36 -15.92 13.16
C ALA A 218 24.11 -16.72 13.58
N VAL A 219 23.60 -16.41 14.76
CA VAL A 219 22.37 -17.01 15.31
C VAL A 219 21.26 -15.97 15.30
N VAL A 220 20.11 -16.33 14.68
CA VAL A 220 18.93 -15.46 14.67
C VAL A 220 18.34 -15.39 16.09
N PRO A 221 18.17 -14.17 16.66
CA PRO A 221 17.47 -14.01 17.93
C PRO A 221 16.03 -14.51 17.87
N GLY A 222 15.55 -15.09 18.95
CA GLY A 222 14.20 -15.64 19.05
C GLY A 222 13.08 -14.60 19.06
N ASP A 223 13.43 -13.33 19.22
CA ASP A 223 12.54 -12.17 19.21
C ASP A 223 12.30 -11.57 17.81
N LEU A 224 13.01 -12.07 16.78
CA LEU A 224 12.72 -11.74 15.40
C LEU A 224 11.54 -12.55 14.90
N ARG A 225 10.43 -11.87 14.60
CA ARG A 225 9.18 -12.47 14.23
C ARG A 225 8.53 -11.84 13.00
N ARG A 226 7.53 -12.50 12.44
CA ARG A 226 6.74 -11.97 11.33
C ARG A 226 5.59 -11.10 11.85
N LEU A 227 5.20 -10.08 11.07
CA LEU A 227 3.98 -9.30 11.34
C LEU A 227 2.76 -10.22 11.45
N THR A 228 1.89 -9.95 12.40
CA THR A 228 0.58 -10.59 12.50
C THR A 228 -0.41 -10.00 11.49
N VAL A 229 -1.57 -10.64 11.30
CA VAL A 229 -2.69 -10.08 10.53
C VAL A 229 -3.16 -8.77 11.15
N ARG A 230 -3.23 -8.70 12.49
CA ARG A 230 -3.64 -7.51 13.23
C ARG A 230 -2.71 -6.33 12.98
N GLU A 231 -1.41 -6.56 13.09
CA GLU A 231 -0.39 -5.55 12.84
C GLU A 231 -0.37 -5.08 11.39
N ALA A 232 -0.45 -6.01 10.44
CA ALA A 232 -0.51 -5.67 9.01
C ALA A 232 -1.79 -4.86 8.68
N ALA A 233 -2.92 -5.18 9.31
CA ALA A 233 -4.18 -4.44 9.16
C ALA A 233 -4.06 -3.02 9.72
N ALA A 234 -3.47 -2.85 10.91
CA ALA A 234 -3.25 -1.54 11.51
C ALA A 234 -2.34 -0.64 10.66
N LEU A 235 -1.26 -1.20 10.07
CA LEU A 235 -0.40 -0.48 9.12
C LEU A 235 -1.12 -0.10 7.80
N GLN A 236 -2.21 -0.78 7.46
CA GLN A 236 -3.12 -0.44 6.34
C GLN A 236 -4.31 0.41 6.80
N THR A 237 -4.32 0.83 8.06
CA THR A 237 -5.37 1.66 8.67
C THR A 237 -6.77 1.05 8.61
N PHE A 238 -6.88 -0.29 8.65
CA PHE A 238 -8.16 -0.96 8.83
C PHE A 238 -8.72 -0.67 10.23
N PRO A 239 -10.05 -0.54 10.37
CA PRO A 239 -10.69 -0.46 11.66
C PRO A 239 -10.35 -1.67 12.54
N ASP A 240 -10.34 -1.45 13.84
CA ASP A 240 -9.93 -2.46 14.83
C ASP A 240 -10.86 -3.67 14.86
N ASP A 241 -12.12 -3.49 14.57
CA ASP A 241 -13.19 -4.48 14.52
C ASP A 241 -13.37 -5.13 13.14
N TYR A 242 -12.53 -4.76 12.14
CA TYR A 242 -12.66 -5.32 10.80
C TYR A 242 -12.33 -6.82 10.76
N VAL A 243 -13.28 -7.62 10.29
CA VAL A 243 -13.16 -9.08 10.24
C VAL A 243 -12.66 -9.56 8.89
N PHE A 244 -11.45 -10.12 8.87
CA PHE A 244 -10.90 -10.78 7.68
C PHE A 244 -11.33 -12.24 7.63
N CYS A 245 -11.87 -12.70 6.50
CA CYS A 245 -12.38 -14.05 6.33
C CYS A 245 -11.45 -14.96 5.53
N GLY A 246 -11.61 -16.27 5.71
CA GLY A 246 -10.89 -17.31 5.00
C GLY A 246 -9.58 -17.73 5.66
N SER A 247 -8.77 -18.50 4.94
CA SER A 247 -7.48 -19.01 5.43
C SER A 247 -6.51 -17.86 5.73
N MET A 248 -5.50 -18.12 6.56
CA MET A 248 -4.53 -17.11 6.99
C MET A 248 -3.88 -16.38 5.80
N GLY A 249 -3.45 -17.12 4.78
CA GLY A 249 -2.90 -16.50 3.56
C GLY A 249 -3.91 -15.63 2.79
N LYS A 250 -5.22 -15.97 2.84
CA LYS A 250 -6.27 -15.14 2.23
C LYS A 250 -6.47 -13.83 3.02
N ARG A 251 -6.40 -13.87 4.36
CA ARG A 251 -6.49 -12.67 5.21
C ARG A 251 -5.35 -11.69 4.92
N TYR A 252 -4.12 -12.17 4.88
CA TYR A 252 -2.97 -11.35 4.48
C TYR A 252 -3.10 -10.80 3.06
N ARG A 253 -3.64 -11.59 2.13
CA ARG A 253 -3.85 -11.15 0.74
C ARG A 253 -4.88 -10.03 0.65
N GLN A 254 -5.95 -10.07 1.43
CA GLN A 254 -6.94 -9.00 1.52
C GLN A 254 -6.26 -7.69 1.96
N ILE A 255 -5.46 -7.74 3.03
CA ILE A 255 -4.73 -6.58 3.53
C ILE A 255 -3.75 -6.03 2.48
N GLY A 256 -2.91 -6.88 1.90
CA GLY A 256 -1.89 -6.44 0.94
C GLY A 256 -2.45 -5.90 -0.38
N ASN A 257 -3.64 -6.36 -0.80
CA ASN A 257 -4.31 -5.86 -2.00
C ASN A 257 -5.10 -4.57 -1.75
N ALA A 258 -5.49 -4.28 -0.51
CA ALA A 258 -6.32 -3.14 -0.21
C ALA A 258 -5.63 -1.80 -0.49
N VAL A 259 -6.42 -0.79 -0.83
CA VAL A 259 -6.06 0.60 -0.60
C VAL A 259 -6.10 0.84 0.91
N PRO A 260 -5.12 1.53 1.52
CA PRO A 260 -5.22 1.90 2.92
C PRO A 260 -6.54 2.61 3.21
N CYS A 261 -7.26 2.17 4.25
CA CYS A 261 -8.63 2.64 4.49
C CYS A 261 -8.69 4.17 4.67
N ARG A 262 -7.73 4.77 5.37
CA ARG A 262 -7.65 6.22 5.53
C ARG A 262 -7.43 6.96 4.19
N LEU A 263 -6.62 6.42 3.28
CA LEU A 263 -6.44 7.00 1.95
C LEU A 263 -7.72 6.88 1.11
N ALA A 264 -8.41 5.73 1.18
CA ALA A 264 -9.68 5.52 0.48
C ALA A 264 -10.76 6.46 1.02
N GLU A 265 -10.84 6.63 2.34
CA GLU A 265 -11.76 7.58 2.99
C GLU A 265 -11.48 9.01 2.52
N THR A 266 -10.22 9.44 2.50
CA THR A 266 -9.84 10.77 2.01
C THR A 266 -10.35 11.01 0.60
N VAL A 267 -10.06 10.09 -0.33
CA VAL A 267 -10.53 10.22 -1.73
C VAL A 267 -12.06 10.24 -1.80
N ALA A 268 -12.73 9.38 -1.03
CA ALA A 268 -14.18 9.34 -1.02
C ALA A 268 -14.79 10.65 -0.52
N ARG A 269 -14.29 11.21 0.58
CA ARG A 269 -14.75 12.51 1.11
C ARG A 269 -14.56 13.64 0.10
N VAL A 270 -13.39 13.75 -0.51
CA VAL A 270 -13.13 14.77 -1.54
C VAL A 270 -14.12 14.64 -2.71
N VAL A 271 -14.40 13.43 -3.18
CA VAL A 271 -15.38 13.22 -4.26
C VAL A 271 -16.80 13.61 -3.81
N LEU A 272 -17.20 13.23 -2.59
CA LEU A 272 -18.51 13.57 -2.04
C LEU A 272 -18.67 15.09 -1.86
N ASP A 273 -17.69 15.71 -1.20
CA ASP A 273 -17.82 17.11 -0.74
C ASP A 273 -17.51 18.12 -1.84
N ARG A 274 -16.68 17.77 -2.84
CA ARG A 274 -16.20 18.69 -3.88
C ARG A 274 -16.74 18.42 -5.28
N LEU A 275 -17.12 17.20 -5.61
CA LEU A 275 -17.61 16.87 -6.94
C LEU A 275 -19.11 16.62 -6.97
N LEU A 276 -19.66 15.84 -6.02
CA LEU A 276 -21.08 15.51 -6.03
C LEU A 276 -21.98 16.71 -5.71
N VAL A 277 -21.53 17.62 -4.86
CA VAL A 277 -22.28 18.87 -4.55
C VAL A 277 -22.35 19.74 -5.81
N ASN A 278 -21.23 19.92 -6.53
CA ASN A 278 -21.17 20.79 -7.71
C ASN A 278 -21.88 20.23 -8.95
N VAL A 279 -22.02 18.89 -9.07
CA VAL A 279 -22.83 18.28 -10.17
C VAL A 279 -24.33 18.64 -10.07
N GLY A 280 -24.81 19.09 -8.91
CA GLY A 280 -26.18 19.53 -8.71
C GLY A 280 -26.46 20.96 -9.21
N ASP A 281 -25.48 21.84 -9.12
CA ASP A 281 -25.65 23.28 -9.35
C ASP A 281 -25.41 23.70 -10.80
N GLU A 282 -24.54 23.00 -11.57
CA GLU A 282 -24.25 23.32 -12.98
C GLU A 282 -25.30 22.78 -13.99
N VAL A 283 -26.26 21.97 -13.57
CA VAL A 283 -27.36 21.47 -14.42
C VAL A 283 -28.54 22.45 -14.39
N SER A 284 -28.50 23.50 -13.60
CA SER A 284 -29.58 24.47 -13.38
C SER A 284 -29.39 25.81 -14.10
N GLU A 285 -28.32 25.96 -14.88
CA GLU A 285 -28.06 27.09 -15.80
C GLU A 285 -28.10 26.60 -17.29
#